data_775fa5c9fa1339945ef6bea640c81653
#
_entry.id   775fa5c9fa1339945ef6bea640c81653
#
_cell.length_a   1.000
_cell.length_b   1.000
_cell.length_c   1.000
_cell.angle_alpha   90.00
_cell.angle_beta   90.00
_cell.angle_gamma   90.00
#
_symmetry.space_group_name_H-M   'P 1'
#
loop_
_entity.id
_entity.type
_entity.pdbx_description
1 polymer ?
#
loop_
_entity_poly.entity_id
_entity_poly.type
_entity_poly.pdbx_seq_one_letter_code
_entity_poly.pdbx_strand_id
1 'polypeptide(L)'
;MSAEEQQKKDEYYMQWALKEAEAAYEEGEIPIGAIVVCRGRIIARAHNMTETLHDVTAHAEMQAITMAADQLGGKYLSDCTLYVTVEPCPMCAGALGWSQIPRVVYGAPDIKRGYRTFAPLVLHPKTKVTAGVLEDDCREIMQRFFKDKR
;
A
#
# COMPACT_ATOMS: atom_id res chain seq x y z
N MET A 1 -21.63 -8.20 -5.83
CA MET A 1 -20.81 -7.28 -6.65
C MET A 1 -20.15 -8.09 -7.75
N SER A 2 -20.22 -7.62 -9.00
CA SER A 2 -19.56 -8.28 -10.12
C SER A 2 -18.05 -8.05 -10.09
N ALA A 3 -17.30 -8.88 -10.84
CA ALA A 3 -15.85 -8.70 -10.99
C ALA A 3 -15.51 -7.32 -11.61
N GLU A 4 -16.33 -6.87 -12.55
CA GLU A 4 -16.15 -5.57 -13.19
C GLU A 4 -16.35 -4.41 -12.20
N GLU A 5 -17.37 -4.50 -11.35
CA GLU A 5 -17.63 -3.50 -10.32
C GLU A 5 -16.50 -3.45 -9.29
N GLN A 6 -15.98 -4.62 -8.89
CA GLN A 6 -14.85 -4.70 -7.97
C GLN A 6 -13.61 -4.07 -8.60
N GLN A 7 -13.34 -4.35 -9.86
CA GLN A 7 -12.19 -3.76 -10.56
C GLN A 7 -12.28 -2.24 -10.63
N LYS A 8 -13.47 -1.70 -10.94
CA LYS A 8 -13.67 -0.26 -10.97
C LYS A 8 -13.44 0.38 -9.61
N LYS A 9 -13.92 -0.25 -8.55
CA LYS A 9 -13.66 0.23 -7.17
C LYS A 9 -12.17 0.19 -6.86
N ASP A 10 -11.49 -0.88 -7.21
CA ASP A 10 -10.06 -1.02 -6.95
C ASP A 10 -9.27 0.05 -7.68
N GLU A 11 -9.63 0.33 -8.93
CA GLU A 11 -8.99 1.41 -9.69
C GLU A 11 -9.25 2.77 -9.09
N TYR A 12 -10.48 3.00 -8.64
CA TYR A 12 -10.83 4.26 -7.97
C TYR A 12 -9.98 4.50 -6.72
N TYR A 13 -9.88 3.50 -5.85
CA TYR A 13 -9.09 3.62 -4.63
C TYR A 13 -7.59 3.66 -4.91
N MET A 14 -7.12 2.92 -5.91
CA MET A 14 -5.70 2.98 -6.29
C MET A 14 -5.31 4.37 -6.77
N GLN A 15 -6.21 5.11 -7.42
CA GLN A 15 -5.93 6.49 -7.80
C GLN A 15 -5.64 7.37 -6.57
N TRP A 16 -6.33 7.13 -5.46
CA TRP A 16 -6.05 7.83 -4.21
C TRP A 16 -4.68 7.46 -3.64
N ALA A 17 -4.31 6.18 -3.73
CA ALA A 17 -2.96 5.75 -3.34
C ALA A 17 -1.90 6.40 -4.23
N LEU A 18 -2.17 6.52 -5.54
CA LEU A 18 -1.26 7.21 -6.46
C LEU A 18 -1.11 8.70 -6.12
N LYS A 19 -2.16 9.35 -5.66
CA LYS A 19 -2.05 10.75 -5.19
C LYS A 19 -1.09 10.87 -4.02
N GLU A 20 -1.12 9.91 -3.11
CA GLU A 20 -0.15 9.86 -2.01
C GLU A 20 1.27 9.60 -2.54
N ALA A 21 1.41 8.74 -3.53
CA ALA A 21 2.72 8.51 -4.15
C ALA A 21 3.25 9.79 -4.81
N GLU A 22 2.39 10.58 -5.46
CA GLU A 22 2.78 11.89 -6.03
C GLU A 22 3.24 12.85 -4.93
N ALA A 23 2.55 12.86 -3.78
CA ALA A 23 2.97 13.68 -2.64
C ALA A 23 4.36 13.29 -2.16
N ALA A 24 4.65 12.00 -2.06
CA ALA A 24 5.99 11.52 -1.72
C ALA A 24 7.03 11.97 -2.74
N TYR A 25 6.70 11.87 -4.03
CA TYR A 25 7.57 12.32 -5.13
C TYR A 25 7.95 13.80 -4.95
N GLU A 26 6.96 14.64 -4.69
CA GLU A 26 7.17 16.08 -4.50
C GLU A 26 8.08 16.37 -3.30
N GLU A 27 8.07 15.52 -2.29
CA GLU A 27 8.87 15.67 -1.08
C GLU A 27 10.26 15.03 -1.22
N GLY A 28 10.60 14.45 -2.36
CA GLY A 28 11.89 13.78 -2.56
C GLY A 28 11.97 12.39 -1.95
N GLU A 29 10.82 11.83 -1.58
CA GLU A 29 10.71 10.48 -1.03
C GLU A 29 10.43 9.47 -2.16
N ILE A 30 10.80 8.20 -1.93
CA ILE A 30 10.42 7.14 -2.87
C ILE A 30 8.89 7.16 -3.02
N PRO A 31 8.35 7.27 -4.26
CA PRO A 31 6.94 7.55 -4.47
C PRO A 31 6.05 6.33 -4.32
N ILE A 32 5.82 5.95 -3.08
CA ILE A 32 4.90 4.88 -2.73
C ILE A 32 3.81 5.49 -1.86
N GLY A 33 2.57 5.24 -2.25
CA GLY A 33 1.41 5.69 -1.51
C GLY A 33 0.51 4.53 -1.10
N ALA A 34 -0.18 4.70 0.01
CA ALA A 34 -1.09 3.69 0.53
C ALA A 34 -2.31 4.34 1.15
N ILE A 35 -3.45 3.67 1.01
CA ILE A 35 -4.67 4.04 1.72
C ILE A 35 -5.29 2.81 2.36
N VAL A 36 -6.05 3.02 3.41
CA VAL A 36 -6.87 1.95 4.01
C VAL A 36 -8.33 2.36 3.87
N VAL A 37 -9.13 1.45 3.33
CA VAL A 37 -10.56 1.63 3.15
C VAL A 37 -11.29 0.67 4.10
N CYS A 38 -12.24 1.19 4.85
CA CYS A 38 -13.05 0.39 5.75
C CYS A 38 -14.51 0.72 5.51
N ARG A 39 -15.30 -0.29 5.13
CA ARG A 39 -16.74 -0.15 4.88
C ARG A 39 -17.05 1.00 3.89
N GLY A 40 -16.32 1.04 2.79
CA GLY A 40 -16.52 2.03 1.74
C GLY A 40 -15.98 3.42 2.04
N ARG A 41 -15.22 3.60 3.13
CA ARG A 41 -14.66 4.90 3.51
C ARG A 41 -13.13 4.82 3.60
N ILE A 42 -12.45 5.83 3.09
CA ILE A 42 -11.00 5.96 3.26
C ILE A 42 -10.75 6.46 4.68
N ILE A 43 -10.10 5.63 5.51
CA ILE A 43 -9.81 5.97 6.91
C ILE A 43 -8.34 6.27 7.16
N ALA A 44 -7.48 6.02 6.18
CA ALA A 44 -6.07 6.35 6.29
C ALA A 44 -5.49 6.63 4.91
N ARG A 45 -4.62 7.64 4.82
CA ARG A 45 -3.86 7.98 3.62
C ARG A 45 -2.43 8.29 4.05
N ALA A 46 -1.47 7.66 3.40
CA ALA A 46 -0.07 7.82 3.77
C ALA A 46 0.84 7.61 2.57
N HIS A 47 2.06 8.11 2.69
CA HIS A 47 3.09 7.88 1.70
C HIS A 47 4.44 7.71 2.40
N ASN A 48 5.43 7.21 1.69
CA ASN A 48 6.75 6.98 2.24
C ASN A 48 7.35 8.28 2.79
N MET A 49 7.88 8.23 4.01
CA MET A 49 8.49 9.37 4.69
C MET A 49 9.81 8.97 5.38
N THR A 50 10.50 7.97 4.87
CA THR A 50 11.74 7.47 5.51
C THR A 50 12.81 8.55 5.64
N GLU A 51 12.95 9.40 4.63
CA GLU A 51 13.92 10.50 4.67
C GLU A 51 13.45 11.64 5.60
N THR A 52 12.21 12.05 5.44
CA THR A 52 11.63 13.15 6.22
C THR A 52 11.66 12.88 7.72
N LEU A 53 11.33 11.65 8.12
CA LEU A 53 11.25 11.27 9.53
C LEU A 53 12.55 10.64 10.07
N HIS A 54 13.55 10.45 9.21
CA HIS A 54 14.78 9.74 9.57
C HIS A 54 14.46 8.37 10.19
N ASP A 55 13.56 7.62 9.54
CA ASP A 55 13.01 6.38 10.08
C ASP A 55 12.86 5.35 8.96
N VAL A 56 13.67 4.29 9.02
CA VAL A 56 13.66 3.23 8.01
C VAL A 56 12.33 2.45 7.98
N THR A 57 11.50 2.56 9.03
CA THR A 57 10.21 1.89 9.08
C THR A 57 9.06 2.77 8.58
N ALA A 58 9.31 4.04 8.25
CA ALA A 58 8.27 4.99 7.85
C ALA A 58 7.80 4.78 6.40
N HIS A 59 7.52 3.53 6.04
CA HIS A 59 6.91 3.17 4.76
C HIS A 59 5.43 3.60 4.75
N ALA A 60 4.88 3.78 3.56
CA ALA A 60 3.48 4.19 3.40
C ALA A 60 2.54 3.23 4.14
N GLU A 61 2.76 1.93 4.00
CA GLU A 61 1.91 0.90 4.60
C GLU A 61 1.96 0.94 6.12
N MET A 62 3.15 1.11 6.70
CA MET A 62 3.32 1.18 8.15
C MET A 62 2.53 2.34 8.74
N GLN A 63 2.62 3.51 8.10
CA GLN A 63 1.88 4.68 8.53
C GLN A 63 0.37 4.51 8.35
N ALA A 64 -0.04 3.92 7.23
CA ALA A 64 -1.47 3.69 6.96
C ALA A 64 -2.08 2.73 7.98
N ILE A 65 -1.36 1.67 8.35
CA ILE A 65 -1.79 0.73 9.40
C ILE A 65 -2.01 1.45 10.72
N THR A 66 -1.03 2.28 11.13
CA THR A 66 -1.12 3.03 12.38
C THR A 66 -2.31 3.99 12.38
N MET A 67 -2.50 4.74 11.30
CA MET A 67 -3.62 5.67 11.18
C MET A 67 -4.96 4.94 11.22
N ALA A 68 -5.08 3.83 10.48
CA ALA A 68 -6.32 3.06 10.43
C ALA A 68 -6.67 2.47 11.80
N ALA A 69 -5.69 1.91 12.49
CA ALA A 69 -5.88 1.34 13.81
C ALA A 69 -6.35 2.43 14.80
N ASP A 70 -5.76 3.62 14.72
CA ASP A 70 -6.16 4.75 15.56
C ASP A 70 -7.63 5.15 15.28
N GLN A 71 -8.00 5.25 14.00
CA GLN A 71 -9.37 5.59 13.61
C GLN A 71 -10.39 4.55 14.10
N LEU A 72 -10.03 3.28 14.07
CA LEU A 72 -10.92 2.19 14.49
C LEU A 72 -10.91 1.95 16.00
N GLY A 73 -9.93 2.50 16.71
CA GLY A 73 -9.77 2.30 18.13
C GLY A 73 -9.31 0.89 18.49
N GLY A 74 -8.59 0.20 17.60
CA GLY A 74 -8.10 -1.15 17.85
C GLY A 74 -7.07 -1.59 16.82
N LYS A 75 -6.27 -2.59 17.18
CA LYS A 75 -5.11 -3.03 16.38
C LYS A 75 -5.45 -3.93 15.19
N TYR A 76 -6.65 -4.51 15.16
CA TYR A 76 -7.04 -5.40 14.07
C TYR A 76 -7.85 -4.66 13.01
N LEU A 77 -7.45 -4.82 11.75
CA LEU A 77 -8.09 -4.14 10.63
C LEU A 77 -9.08 -5.08 9.93
N SER A 78 -10.02 -5.64 10.70
CA SER A 78 -10.86 -6.77 10.33
C SER A 78 -11.78 -6.54 9.13
N ASP A 79 -12.21 -5.30 8.90
CA ASP A 79 -13.14 -4.98 7.81
C ASP A 79 -12.50 -4.06 6.77
N CYS A 80 -11.18 -4.07 6.67
CA CYS A 80 -10.45 -3.11 5.87
C CYS A 80 -9.80 -3.74 4.64
N THR A 81 -9.50 -2.88 3.66
CA THR A 81 -8.67 -3.21 2.51
C THR A 81 -7.55 -2.18 2.44
N LEU A 82 -6.31 -2.64 2.26
CA LEU A 82 -5.18 -1.77 1.98
C LEU A 82 -4.98 -1.70 0.47
N TYR A 83 -4.84 -0.47 -0.04
CA TYR A 83 -4.41 -0.22 -1.42
C TYR A 83 -3.03 0.43 -1.36
N VAL A 84 -2.07 -0.14 -2.05
CA VAL A 84 -0.70 0.38 -2.08
C VAL A 84 -0.16 0.32 -3.50
N THR A 85 0.59 1.36 -3.91
CA THR A 85 1.03 1.48 -5.30
C THR A 85 2.08 0.46 -5.71
N VAL A 86 2.86 -0.06 -4.76
CA VAL A 86 3.91 -1.06 -5.02
C VAL A 86 3.72 -2.22 -4.06
N GLU A 87 4.03 -3.42 -4.51
CA GLU A 87 3.99 -4.63 -3.68
C GLU A 87 4.69 -4.40 -2.33
N PRO A 88 4.05 -4.72 -1.19
CA PRO A 88 4.67 -4.51 0.12
C PRO A 88 5.98 -5.30 0.30
N CYS A 89 6.93 -4.68 0.97
CA CYS A 89 8.16 -5.38 1.39
C CYS A 89 7.85 -6.35 2.54
N PRO A 90 8.79 -7.25 2.90
CA PRO A 90 8.55 -8.20 4.00
C PRO A 90 8.18 -7.56 5.33
N MET A 91 8.76 -6.41 5.67
CA MET A 91 8.42 -5.69 6.90
C MET A 91 6.95 -5.27 6.92
N CYS A 92 6.51 -4.62 5.84
CA CYS A 92 5.12 -4.15 5.75
C CYS A 92 4.14 -5.31 5.64
N ALA A 93 4.48 -6.35 4.88
CA ALA A 93 3.64 -7.53 4.78
C ALA A 93 3.52 -8.24 6.12
N GLY A 94 4.59 -8.29 6.92
CA GLY A 94 4.55 -8.80 8.27
C GLY A 94 3.58 -8.01 9.16
N ALA A 95 3.64 -6.68 9.08
CA ALA A 95 2.72 -5.83 9.82
C ALA A 95 1.27 -6.05 9.37
N LEU A 96 1.04 -6.19 8.06
CA LEU A 96 -0.29 -6.51 7.54
C LEU A 96 -0.78 -7.86 8.04
N GLY A 97 0.11 -8.86 8.12
CA GLY A 97 -0.22 -10.15 8.71
C GLY A 97 -0.67 -10.04 10.16
N TRP A 98 0.06 -9.29 10.97
CA TRP A 98 -0.30 -9.06 12.36
C TRP A 98 -1.63 -8.30 12.50
N SER A 99 -1.92 -7.40 11.57
CA SER A 99 -3.17 -6.63 11.59
C SER A 99 -4.40 -7.46 11.22
N GLN A 100 -4.20 -8.65 10.66
CA GLN A 100 -5.26 -9.55 10.19
C GLN A 100 -6.15 -8.92 9.11
N ILE A 101 -5.60 -7.99 8.34
CA ILE A 101 -6.36 -7.32 7.29
C ILE A 101 -6.87 -8.35 6.27
N PRO A 102 -8.16 -8.31 5.90
CA PRO A 102 -8.72 -9.33 5.01
C PRO A 102 -8.35 -9.17 3.54
N ARG A 103 -7.91 -7.98 3.11
CA ARG A 103 -7.59 -7.79 1.70
C ARG A 103 -6.47 -6.78 1.51
N VAL A 104 -5.54 -7.11 0.59
CA VAL A 104 -4.45 -6.25 0.16
C VAL A 104 -4.48 -6.15 -1.36
N VAL A 105 -4.46 -4.92 -1.87
CA VAL A 105 -4.45 -4.62 -3.31
C VAL A 105 -3.21 -3.81 -3.62
N TYR A 106 -2.39 -4.26 -4.56
CA TYR A 106 -1.23 -3.47 -4.96
C TYR A 106 -1.16 -3.28 -6.48
N GLY A 107 -0.45 -2.23 -6.88
CA GLY A 107 -0.29 -1.90 -8.29
C GLY A 107 0.88 -2.65 -8.92
N ALA A 108 2.08 -2.13 -8.77
CA ALA A 108 3.26 -2.70 -9.41
C ALA A 108 3.91 -3.78 -8.54
N PRO A 109 4.25 -4.94 -9.11
CA PRO A 109 5.03 -5.95 -8.37
C PRO A 109 6.46 -5.46 -8.15
N ASP A 110 7.10 -5.97 -7.11
CA ASP A 110 8.50 -5.69 -6.81
C ASP A 110 9.27 -7.00 -6.65
N ILE A 111 9.88 -7.45 -7.72
CA ILE A 111 10.60 -8.73 -7.75
C ILE A 111 11.79 -8.70 -6.82
N LYS A 112 12.43 -7.54 -6.66
CA LYS A 112 13.66 -7.41 -5.87
C LYS A 112 13.41 -7.38 -4.36
N ARG A 113 12.36 -6.69 -3.92
CA ARG A 113 12.12 -6.44 -2.50
C ARG A 113 10.73 -6.80 -2.02
N GLY A 114 9.87 -7.31 -2.89
CA GLY A 114 8.52 -7.68 -2.54
C GLY A 114 8.45 -8.87 -1.61
N TYR A 115 7.39 -8.92 -0.80
CA TYR A 115 7.22 -10.00 0.17
C TYR A 115 7.10 -11.38 -0.48
N ARG A 116 6.57 -11.47 -1.71
CA ARG A 116 6.40 -12.76 -2.38
C ARG A 116 7.72 -13.45 -2.64
N THR A 117 8.79 -12.66 -2.84
CA THR A 117 10.13 -13.22 -3.07
C THR A 117 10.78 -13.74 -1.79
N PHE A 118 10.64 -13.00 -0.69
CA PHE A 118 11.39 -13.28 0.54
C PHE A 118 10.56 -13.89 1.65
N ALA A 119 9.26 -13.61 1.70
CA ALA A 119 8.40 -14.05 2.78
C ALA A 119 6.98 -14.34 2.27
N PRO A 120 6.83 -15.31 1.33
CA PRO A 120 5.56 -15.52 0.63
C PRO A 120 4.39 -15.95 1.54
N LEU A 121 4.68 -16.42 2.74
CA LEU A 121 3.64 -16.89 3.66
C LEU A 121 3.41 -15.94 4.84
N VAL A 122 3.95 -14.71 4.77
CA VAL A 122 3.92 -13.79 5.92
C VAL A 122 2.53 -13.16 6.16
N LEU A 123 1.70 -13.03 5.12
CA LEU A 123 0.35 -12.53 5.29
C LEU A 123 -0.52 -13.56 6.00
N HIS A 124 -1.58 -13.08 6.65
CA HIS A 124 -2.56 -13.98 7.26
C HIS A 124 -3.12 -14.93 6.19
N PRO A 125 -3.29 -16.25 6.51
CA PRO A 125 -3.74 -17.23 5.51
C PRO A 125 -5.08 -16.88 4.83
N LYS A 126 -5.93 -16.11 5.48
CA LYS A 126 -7.23 -15.69 4.94
C LYS A 126 -7.17 -14.37 4.16
N THR A 127 -6.04 -13.69 4.15
CA THR A 127 -5.90 -12.42 3.41
C THR A 127 -5.96 -12.69 1.91
N LYS A 128 -6.86 -12.00 1.22
CA LYS A 128 -6.95 -12.05 -0.24
C LYS A 128 -6.07 -10.96 -0.82
N VAL A 129 -5.34 -11.29 -1.89
CA VAL A 129 -4.42 -10.35 -2.53
C VAL A 129 -4.84 -10.16 -3.99
N THR A 130 -4.94 -8.91 -4.42
CA THR A 130 -5.15 -8.54 -5.81
C THR A 130 -3.96 -7.72 -6.27
N ALA A 131 -3.31 -8.15 -7.36
CA ALA A 131 -2.14 -7.48 -7.91
C ALA A 131 -2.46 -6.81 -9.24
N GLY A 132 -1.67 -5.82 -9.63
CA GLY A 132 -1.71 -5.27 -10.99
C GLY A 132 -2.78 -4.20 -11.22
N VAL A 133 -3.37 -3.65 -10.17
CA VAL A 133 -4.36 -2.58 -10.32
C VAL A 133 -3.64 -1.27 -10.65
N LEU A 134 -3.89 -0.71 -11.82
CA LEU A 134 -3.19 0.45 -12.38
C LEU A 134 -1.67 0.24 -12.36
N GLU A 135 -1.26 -0.97 -12.70
CA GLU A 135 0.14 -1.40 -12.62
C GLU A 135 1.08 -0.47 -13.37
N ASP A 136 0.71 -0.07 -14.58
CA ASP A 136 1.57 0.76 -15.43
C ASP A 136 1.78 2.16 -14.83
N ASP A 137 0.72 2.76 -14.30
CA ASP A 137 0.81 4.06 -13.65
C ASP A 137 1.68 3.99 -12.40
N CYS A 138 1.51 2.93 -11.62
CA CYS A 138 2.28 2.73 -10.39
C CYS A 138 3.76 2.49 -10.70
N ARG A 139 4.05 1.74 -11.75
CA ARG A 139 5.43 1.48 -12.19
C ARG A 139 6.07 2.76 -12.72
N GLU A 140 5.32 3.53 -13.52
CA GLU A 140 5.84 4.72 -14.17
C GLU A 140 6.34 5.77 -13.17
N ILE A 141 5.61 6.04 -12.11
CA ILE A 141 6.02 7.03 -11.12
C ILE A 141 7.32 6.61 -10.42
N MET A 142 7.49 5.31 -10.16
CA MET A 142 8.72 4.77 -9.58
C MET A 142 9.89 4.93 -10.55
N GLN A 143 9.68 4.60 -11.82
CA GLN A 143 10.73 4.72 -12.84
C GLN A 143 11.15 6.18 -13.02
N ARG A 144 10.19 7.10 -13.04
CA ARG A 144 10.46 8.54 -13.17
C ARG A 144 11.29 9.05 -11.99
N PHE A 145 10.97 8.63 -10.79
CA PHE A 145 11.69 9.03 -9.59
C PHE A 145 13.16 8.60 -9.65
N PHE A 146 13.42 7.33 -9.94
CA PHE A 146 14.78 6.81 -9.99
C PHE A 146 15.58 7.35 -11.19
N LYS A 147 14.93 7.65 -12.30
CA LYS A 147 15.55 8.31 -13.42
C LYS A 147 16.02 9.72 -13.04
N ASP A 148 15.20 10.47 -12.33
CA ASP A 148 15.52 11.84 -11.92
C ASP A 148 16.66 11.88 -10.87
N LYS A 149 16.91 10.78 -10.17
CA LYS A 149 17.98 10.70 -9.16
C LYS A 149 19.35 10.31 -9.72
N ARG A 150 19.42 9.94 -10.98
CA ARG A 150 20.69 9.55 -11.63
C ARG A 150 21.51 10.74 -12.11
#